data_c6c46747703a2a5c49b5441fe9317edf
#
_entry.id   c6c46747703a2a5c49b5441fe9317edf
#
_cell.length_a   1.000
_cell.length_b   1.000
_cell.length_c   1.000
_cell.angle_alpha   90.00
_cell.angle_beta   90.00
_cell.angle_gamma   90.00
#
_symmetry.space_group_name_H-M   'P 1'
#
loop_
_entity.id
_entity.type
_entity.pdbx_description
1 polymer ?
#
loop_
_entity_poly.entity_id
_entity_poly.type
_entity_poly.pdbx_seq_one_letter_code
_entity_poly.pdbx_strand_id
1 'polypeptide(L)'
;SFRTCPTGYIRVPGNSLYQTKDFCVMKYEAKAVSTTDTTTGLDDPETGFNTIDNNDIATTAANNRAIASVASGYPIANISQTTAASYCSTAGASLITNAEWMTIARNIEAQLSNWTTGTATSSAIGTGGLYRGHSDTSPNTALAAGPDTDGYIGTGQSGFSIERRTHTLSNGEIIWDLSGNVWEWTNDTIMGVNKPTGGSEFTAMTGYGSLSYDLIRPSNTWNSTQNMGQYFVGSTTGGPFAFLRGGDWTPNSTDAGVFTLDLTHTPSFTYSSIGFRCVLR
;
A
#
# COMPACT_ATOMS: atom_id res chain seq x y z
N SER A 1 20.32 2.97 -19.23
CA SER A 1 20.99 2.04 -18.30
C SER A 1 20.04 1.75 -17.16
N PHE A 2 19.50 0.53 -17.12
CA PHE A 2 18.61 0.10 -16.04
C PHE A 2 19.40 0.04 -14.74
N ARG A 3 19.09 0.91 -13.80
CA ARG A 3 19.62 0.81 -12.46
C ARG A 3 19.02 -0.44 -11.80
N THR A 4 19.86 -1.29 -11.27
CA THR A 4 19.44 -2.33 -10.32
C THR A 4 18.90 -1.63 -9.08
N CYS A 5 17.73 -2.03 -8.60
CA CYS A 5 17.21 -1.49 -7.35
C CYS A 5 18.10 -1.92 -6.18
N PRO A 6 18.30 -1.06 -5.16
CA PRO A 6 19.06 -1.44 -3.98
C PRO A 6 18.32 -2.54 -3.19
N THR A 7 19.06 -3.19 -2.29
CA THR A 7 18.49 -4.20 -1.38
C THR A 7 17.23 -3.68 -0.68
N GLY A 8 16.20 -4.51 -0.60
CA GLY A 8 14.90 -4.15 -0.02
C GLY A 8 13.96 -3.45 -1.00
N TYR A 9 14.42 -3.03 -2.17
CA TYR A 9 13.60 -2.43 -3.21
C TYR A 9 13.46 -3.37 -4.41
N ILE A 10 12.30 -3.31 -5.06
CA ILE A 10 12.02 -4.02 -6.30
C ILE A 10 11.78 -3.04 -7.44
N ARG A 11 12.08 -3.46 -8.67
CA ARG A 11 11.82 -2.67 -9.87
C ARG A 11 10.36 -2.78 -10.29
N VAL A 12 9.76 -1.64 -10.56
CA VAL A 12 8.42 -1.53 -11.17
C VAL A 12 8.56 -1.03 -12.58
N PRO A 13 8.05 -1.73 -13.60
CA PRO A 13 7.96 -1.21 -14.96
C PRO A 13 7.05 0.01 -15.01
N GLY A 14 7.49 1.06 -15.72
CA GLY A 14 6.73 2.29 -15.89
C GLY A 14 5.41 2.07 -16.66
N ASN A 15 4.53 3.05 -16.56
CA ASN A 15 3.23 3.03 -17.25
C ASN A 15 2.95 4.40 -17.87
N SER A 16 2.75 4.42 -19.19
CA SER A 16 2.52 5.65 -19.94
C SER A 16 1.21 6.35 -19.57
N LEU A 17 0.18 5.62 -19.13
CA LEU A 17 -1.09 6.19 -18.67
C LEU A 17 -0.87 7.12 -17.47
N TYR A 18 0.03 6.72 -16.57
CA TYR A 18 0.39 7.48 -15.36
C TYR A 18 1.64 8.33 -15.52
N GLN A 19 2.23 8.35 -16.72
CA GLN A 19 3.46 9.08 -17.05
C GLN A 19 4.64 8.70 -16.14
N THR A 20 4.64 7.48 -15.61
CA THR A 20 5.74 6.95 -14.80
C THR A 20 6.78 6.28 -15.69
N LYS A 21 8.05 6.51 -15.37
CA LYS A 21 9.17 5.69 -15.85
C LYS A 21 9.33 4.49 -14.92
N ASP A 22 10.23 3.57 -15.26
CA ASP A 22 10.65 2.54 -14.33
C ASP A 22 11.20 3.17 -13.05
N PHE A 23 10.82 2.62 -11.91
CA PHE A 23 11.27 3.08 -10.59
C PHE A 23 11.48 1.89 -9.64
N CYS A 24 12.12 2.13 -8.52
CA CYS A 24 12.27 1.16 -7.46
C CYS A 24 11.31 1.52 -6.32
N VAL A 25 10.59 0.53 -5.80
CA VAL A 25 9.69 0.69 -4.64
C VAL A 25 10.13 -0.24 -3.52
N MET A 26 9.95 0.16 -2.29
CA MET A 26 10.11 -0.74 -1.14
C MET A 26 9.28 -2.00 -1.33
N LYS A 27 9.91 -3.18 -1.24
CA LYS A 27 9.26 -4.49 -1.36
C LYS A 27 8.23 -4.71 -0.26
N TYR A 28 8.54 -4.22 0.94
CA TYR A 28 7.71 -4.28 2.14
C TYR A 28 7.32 -2.86 2.55
N GLU A 29 6.27 -2.72 3.38
CA GLU A 29 5.98 -1.48 4.10
C GLU A 29 7.22 -1.01 4.86
N ALA A 30 7.38 0.29 5.04
CA ALA A 30 8.53 0.84 5.75
C ALA A 30 8.64 0.29 7.17
N LYS A 31 9.82 -0.19 7.53
CA LYS A 31 10.15 -0.72 8.86
C LYS A 31 11.17 0.18 9.54
N ALA A 32 11.11 0.25 10.86
CA ALA A 32 12.19 0.83 11.65
C ALA A 32 13.30 -0.21 11.86
N VAL A 33 14.54 0.19 11.66
CA VAL A 33 15.74 -0.64 11.84
C VAL A 33 16.78 0.12 12.65
N SER A 34 17.76 -0.58 13.22
CA SER A 34 18.93 0.06 13.80
C SER A 34 19.86 0.59 12.68
N THR A 35 20.53 1.71 12.90
CA THR A 35 21.56 2.20 11.98
C THR A 35 22.80 1.30 11.91
N THR A 36 22.97 0.41 12.88
CA THR A 36 24.06 -0.59 12.94
C THR A 36 23.64 -1.96 12.43
N ASP A 37 22.33 -2.25 12.37
CA ASP A 37 21.74 -3.43 11.74
C ASP A 37 20.53 -2.98 10.90
N THR A 38 20.74 -2.77 9.63
CA THR A 38 19.69 -2.35 8.69
C THR A 38 18.95 -3.52 8.06
N THR A 39 19.17 -4.75 8.52
CA THR A 39 18.60 -5.98 7.97
C THR A 39 17.48 -6.55 8.84
N THR A 40 17.38 -6.13 10.09
CA THR A 40 16.39 -6.62 11.06
C THR A 40 15.47 -5.47 11.46
N GLY A 41 14.16 -5.62 11.17
CA GLY A 41 13.14 -4.69 11.61
C GLY A 41 12.84 -4.84 13.11
N LEU A 42 12.36 -3.78 13.71
CA LEU A 42 12.03 -3.78 15.14
C LEU A 42 10.74 -4.55 15.40
N ASP A 43 10.76 -5.34 16.47
CA ASP A 43 9.67 -6.21 16.92
C ASP A 43 9.06 -5.76 18.27
N ASP A 44 9.39 -4.56 18.74
CA ASP A 44 8.89 -4.07 20.02
C ASP A 44 7.68 -3.12 19.82
N PRO A 45 6.45 -3.66 19.75
CA PRO A 45 5.26 -2.86 19.52
C PRO A 45 4.78 -2.26 20.84
N GLU A 46 4.85 -0.94 20.97
CA GLU A 46 4.36 -0.24 22.17
C GLU A 46 2.81 -0.19 22.26
N THR A 47 2.10 -0.43 21.17
CA THR A 47 0.69 -0.05 21.03
C THR A 47 -0.30 -1.20 21.13
N GLY A 48 0.14 -2.45 21.22
CA GLY A 48 -0.75 -3.63 21.12
C GLY A 48 -1.35 -3.87 19.73
N PHE A 49 -0.97 -3.08 18.73
CA PHE A 49 -1.39 -3.23 17.32
C PHE A 49 -0.30 -3.83 16.44
N ASN A 50 0.83 -4.21 17.01
CA ASN A 50 1.99 -4.69 16.26
C ASN A 50 2.45 -3.70 15.19
N THR A 51 2.53 -2.43 15.55
CA THR A 51 3.10 -1.36 14.71
C THR A 51 4.14 -0.59 15.50
N ILE A 52 5.12 -0.05 14.80
CA ILE A 52 6.13 0.84 15.38
C ILE A 52 5.63 2.27 15.19
N ASP A 53 5.42 3.00 16.27
CA ASP A 53 4.85 4.33 16.16
C ASP A 53 5.91 5.43 15.88
N ASN A 54 5.44 6.62 15.55
CA ASN A 54 6.32 7.75 15.25
C ASN A 54 7.19 8.16 16.44
N ASN A 55 6.75 7.93 17.70
CA ASN A 55 7.54 8.29 18.88
C ASN A 55 8.79 7.44 19.00
N ASP A 56 8.72 6.16 18.58
CA ASP A 56 9.86 5.23 18.57
C ASP A 56 10.93 5.67 17.56
N ILE A 57 10.52 6.38 16.51
CA ILE A 57 11.38 6.83 15.42
C ILE A 57 11.78 8.28 15.58
N ALA A 58 10.93 9.15 16.10
CA ALA A 58 11.21 10.60 16.28
C ALA A 58 12.42 10.87 17.18
N THR A 59 12.78 9.91 18.00
CA THR A 59 14.02 9.90 18.79
C THR A 59 15.23 9.37 18.01
N THR A 60 15.13 9.28 16.67
CA THR A 60 16.09 8.61 15.78
C THR A 60 17.53 9.04 15.94
N ALA A 61 17.79 10.32 16.15
CA ALA A 61 19.17 10.82 16.38
C ALA A 61 19.76 10.33 17.71
N ALA A 62 18.90 10.06 18.72
CA ALA A 62 19.32 9.56 20.02
C ALA A 62 19.33 8.01 20.07
N ASN A 63 18.51 7.35 19.28
CA ASN A 63 18.29 5.89 19.34
C ASN A 63 18.92 5.11 18.19
N ASN A 64 19.73 5.74 17.33
CA ASN A 64 20.37 5.09 16.18
C ASN A 64 19.38 4.31 15.30
N ARG A 65 18.24 4.91 14.95
CA ARG A 65 17.21 4.30 14.12
C ARG A 65 17.21 4.84 12.70
N ALA A 66 16.88 3.99 11.74
CA ALA A 66 16.69 4.32 10.33
C ALA A 66 15.44 3.62 9.80
N ILE A 67 14.99 3.97 8.60
CA ILE A 67 13.93 3.23 7.92
C ILE A 67 14.53 2.32 6.84
N ALA A 68 13.94 1.15 6.67
CA ALA A 68 14.34 0.19 5.63
C ALA A 68 13.12 -0.61 5.14
N SER A 69 13.30 -1.29 4.02
CA SER A 69 12.36 -2.29 3.51
C SER A 69 12.92 -3.68 3.80
N VAL A 70 12.47 -4.26 4.89
CA VAL A 70 12.90 -5.60 5.37
C VAL A 70 11.68 -6.44 5.73
N ALA A 71 11.83 -7.77 5.66
CA ALA A 71 10.73 -8.70 5.92
C ALA A 71 10.36 -8.75 7.41
N SER A 72 11.35 -8.80 8.28
CA SER A 72 11.17 -8.87 9.72
C SER A 72 10.69 -7.53 10.31
N GLY A 73 10.17 -7.58 11.53
CA GLY A 73 9.67 -6.42 12.25
C GLY A 73 8.30 -5.95 11.76
N TYR A 74 7.69 -5.11 12.57
CA TYR A 74 6.38 -4.56 12.29
C TYR A 74 6.45 -3.27 11.47
N PRO A 75 5.41 -2.94 10.67
CA PRO A 75 5.38 -1.71 9.89
C PRO A 75 5.37 -0.48 10.80
N ILE A 76 6.01 0.59 10.33
CA ILE A 76 5.88 1.91 10.93
C ILE A 76 4.46 2.40 10.68
N ALA A 77 3.75 2.81 11.72
CA ALA A 77 2.44 3.42 11.62
C ALA A 77 2.29 4.60 12.59
N ASN A 78 1.06 5.08 12.78
CA ASN A 78 0.76 6.26 13.59
C ASN A 78 1.59 7.50 13.17
N ILE A 79 1.77 7.65 11.88
CA ILE A 79 2.61 8.67 11.25
C ILE A 79 1.79 9.53 10.29
N SER A 80 2.05 10.83 10.24
CA SER A 80 1.43 11.74 9.28
C SER A 80 2.06 11.62 7.89
N GLN A 81 1.33 12.02 6.83
CA GLN A 81 1.87 12.05 5.46
C GLN A 81 3.16 12.87 5.37
N THR A 82 3.19 14.05 6.01
CA THR A 82 4.36 14.94 5.99
C THR A 82 5.56 14.33 6.68
N THR A 83 5.36 13.62 7.79
CA THR A 83 6.43 12.91 8.50
C THR A 83 6.92 11.71 7.70
N ALA A 84 6.02 10.95 7.08
CA ALA A 84 6.37 9.85 6.18
C ALA A 84 7.23 10.33 5.00
N ALA A 85 6.86 11.44 4.37
CA ALA A 85 7.65 12.06 3.30
C ALA A 85 9.04 12.49 3.79
N SER A 86 9.15 13.04 4.99
CA SER A 86 10.42 13.40 5.61
C SER A 86 11.32 12.19 5.85
N TYR A 87 10.76 11.09 6.35
CA TYR A 87 11.53 9.85 6.57
C TYR A 87 12.03 9.25 5.26
N CYS A 88 11.21 9.21 4.22
CA CYS A 88 11.67 8.77 2.90
C CYS A 88 12.82 9.68 2.39
N SER A 89 12.68 11.01 2.54
CA SER A 89 13.72 11.97 2.14
C SER A 89 15.02 11.75 2.89
N THR A 90 14.98 11.52 4.20
CA THR A 90 16.16 11.24 5.03
C THR A 90 16.86 9.95 4.61
N ALA A 91 16.09 8.96 4.12
CA ALA A 91 16.64 7.72 3.58
C ALA A 91 17.12 7.85 2.12
N GLY A 92 17.16 9.06 1.55
CA GLY A 92 17.58 9.30 0.16
C GLY A 92 16.54 8.85 -0.88
N ALA A 93 15.29 8.68 -0.48
CA ALA A 93 14.17 8.24 -1.30
C ALA A 93 13.05 9.30 -1.31
N SER A 94 11.89 8.97 -1.83
CA SER A 94 10.69 9.80 -1.80
C SER A 94 9.48 9.00 -1.37
N LEU A 95 8.49 9.62 -0.74
CA LEU A 95 7.20 8.97 -0.52
C LEU A 95 6.57 8.62 -1.89
N ILE A 96 6.00 7.44 -2.00
CA ILE A 96 5.33 6.98 -3.23
C ILE A 96 4.23 7.96 -3.64
N THR A 97 4.11 8.28 -4.93
CA THR A 97 2.99 9.07 -5.45
C THR A 97 1.79 8.20 -5.81
N ASN A 98 0.60 8.80 -5.91
CA ASN A 98 -0.58 8.11 -6.41
C ASN A 98 -0.39 7.54 -7.82
N ALA A 99 0.32 8.25 -8.70
CA ALA A 99 0.64 7.78 -10.05
C ALA A 99 1.52 6.51 -10.02
N GLU A 100 2.52 6.46 -9.14
CA GLU A 100 3.36 5.29 -8.93
C GLU A 100 2.58 4.14 -8.29
N TRP A 101 1.75 4.43 -7.28
CA TRP A 101 0.84 3.43 -6.70
C TRP A 101 -0.06 2.79 -7.77
N MET A 102 -0.72 3.63 -8.58
CA MET A 102 -1.59 3.17 -9.66
C MET A 102 -0.83 2.39 -10.75
N THR A 103 0.42 2.75 -11.01
CA THR A 103 1.30 1.96 -11.89
C THR A 103 1.48 0.54 -11.37
N ILE A 104 1.72 0.38 -10.07
CA ILE A 104 1.85 -0.94 -9.43
C ILE A 104 0.50 -1.66 -9.45
N ALA A 105 -0.58 -1.01 -9.01
CA ALA A 105 -1.91 -1.61 -8.92
C ALA A 105 -2.41 -2.13 -10.29
N ARG A 106 -2.20 -1.36 -11.36
CA ARG A 106 -2.56 -1.77 -12.74
C ARG A 106 -1.67 -2.88 -13.27
N ASN A 107 -0.39 -2.89 -12.88
CA ASN A 107 0.50 -4.00 -13.22
C ASN A 107 0.05 -5.29 -12.53
N ILE A 108 -0.30 -5.22 -11.23
CA ILE A 108 -0.85 -6.36 -10.47
C ILE A 108 -2.14 -6.89 -11.09
N GLU A 109 -3.08 -6.01 -11.42
CA GLU A 109 -4.37 -6.35 -12.04
C GLU A 109 -4.20 -7.16 -13.33
N ALA A 110 -3.18 -6.86 -14.10
CA ALA A 110 -2.89 -7.50 -15.38
C ALA A 110 -2.22 -8.88 -15.25
N GLN A 111 -1.80 -9.30 -14.05
CA GLN A 111 -1.14 -10.61 -13.86
C GLN A 111 -2.14 -11.65 -13.35
N LEU A 112 -2.33 -12.73 -14.09
CA LEU A 112 -3.24 -13.83 -13.75
C LEU A 112 -2.94 -14.45 -12.38
N SER A 113 -1.67 -14.56 -12.02
CA SER A 113 -1.23 -15.14 -10.75
C SER A 113 -1.69 -14.35 -9.52
N ASN A 114 -2.21 -13.14 -9.68
CA ASN A 114 -2.73 -12.31 -8.60
C ASN A 114 -4.24 -12.49 -8.37
N TRP A 115 -4.91 -13.31 -9.19
CA TRP A 115 -6.34 -13.58 -9.08
C TRP A 115 -6.61 -14.89 -8.36
N THR A 116 -7.63 -14.91 -7.51
CA THR A 116 -7.97 -16.05 -6.64
C THR A 116 -8.41 -17.32 -7.37
N THR A 117 -8.70 -17.22 -8.66
CA THR A 117 -9.00 -18.39 -9.50
C THR A 117 -7.79 -19.30 -9.71
N GLY A 118 -6.58 -18.80 -9.49
CA GLY A 118 -5.33 -19.56 -9.55
C GLY A 118 -4.98 -20.17 -10.90
N THR A 119 -5.75 -19.88 -11.94
CA THR A 119 -5.52 -20.43 -13.28
C THR A 119 -4.79 -19.41 -14.15
N ALA A 120 -3.68 -19.82 -14.72
CA ALA A 120 -2.89 -19.02 -15.66
C ALA A 120 -3.53 -18.98 -17.05
N THR A 121 -4.81 -18.66 -17.15
CA THR A 121 -5.52 -18.51 -18.42
C THR A 121 -6.08 -17.10 -18.56
N SER A 122 -6.18 -16.60 -19.77
CA SER A 122 -6.73 -15.27 -20.04
C SER A 122 -8.17 -15.09 -19.51
N SER A 123 -8.90 -16.18 -19.30
CA SER A 123 -10.24 -16.18 -18.74
C SER A 123 -10.26 -16.00 -17.20
N ALA A 124 -9.11 -16.07 -16.53
CA ALA A 124 -9.03 -15.89 -15.08
C ALA A 124 -9.08 -14.40 -14.66
N ILE A 125 -8.61 -13.48 -15.50
CA ILE A 125 -8.71 -12.05 -15.22
C ILE A 125 -10.19 -11.65 -15.24
N GLY A 126 -10.63 -11.03 -14.11
CA GLY A 126 -12.02 -10.62 -13.94
C GLY A 126 -12.97 -11.73 -13.46
N THR A 127 -12.48 -12.95 -13.25
CA THR A 127 -13.22 -14.03 -12.58
C THR A 127 -12.64 -14.25 -11.18
N GLY A 128 -13.47 -14.32 -10.15
CA GLY A 128 -13.02 -14.22 -8.77
C GLY A 128 -12.53 -12.81 -8.45
N GLY A 129 -11.58 -12.68 -7.54
CA GLY A 129 -11.02 -11.38 -7.15
C GLY A 129 -9.50 -11.41 -7.05
N LEU A 130 -8.89 -10.24 -6.95
CA LEU A 130 -7.48 -10.11 -6.57
C LEU A 130 -7.28 -10.58 -5.12
N TYR A 131 -6.07 -11.01 -4.81
CA TYR A 131 -5.71 -11.23 -3.42
C TYR A 131 -5.74 -9.91 -2.65
N ARG A 132 -6.29 -9.95 -1.42
CA ARG A 132 -6.54 -8.76 -0.57
C ARG A 132 -5.56 -8.60 0.57
N GLY A 133 -4.73 -9.61 0.81
CA GLY A 133 -3.82 -9.60 1.94
C GLY A 133 -4.52 -9.66 3.29
N HIS A 134 -3.82 -9.24 4.33
CA HIS A 134 -4.31 -9.27 5.70
C HIS A 134 -5.39 -8.19 5.93
N SER A 135 -6.65 -8.60 6.00
CA SER A 135 -7.82 -7.70 6.02
C SER A 135 -9.04 -8.26 6.75
N ASP A 136 -8.86 -9.17 7.72
CA ASP A 136 -9.95 -9.92 8.35
C ASP A 136 -9.96 -9.93 9.88
N THR A 137 -9.08 -9.15 10.53
CA THR A 137 -8.87 -9.14 11.99
C THR A 137 -8.37 -10.45 12.62
N SER A 138 -7.83 -11.35 11.83
CA SER A 138 -7.27 -12.60 12.35
C SER A 138 -5.78 -12.75 11.99
N PRO A 139 -4.90 -12.15 12.78
CA PRO A 139 -5.10 -11.40 14.04
C PRO A 139 -5.55 -9.94 13.81
N ASN A 140 -6.11 -9.30 14.84
CA ASN A 140 -6.51 -7.89 14.84
C ASN A 140 -5.31 -6.96 15.11
N THR A 141 -4.24 -7.15 14.36
CA THR A 141 -2.98 -6.40 14.48
C THR A 141 -2.25 -6.43 13.14
N ALA A 142 -1.31 -5.52 12.92
CA ALA A 142 -0.39 -5.62 11.79
C ALA A 142 0.49 -6.88 11.89
N LEU A 143 1.00 -7.33 10.77
CA LEU A 143 1.86 -8.50 10.66
C LEU A 143 3.23 -8.11 10.10
N ALA A 144 4.28 -8.75 10.62
CA ALA A 144 5.56 -8.82 9.93
C ALA A 144 5.43 -9.60 8.62
N ALA A 145 6.26 -9.31 7.63
CA ALA A 145 6.34 -10.10 6.41
C ALA A 145 7.28 -11.30 6.56
N GLY A 146 7.30 -12.20 5.58
CA GLY A 146 8.25 -13.30 5.49
C GLY A 146 9.32 -13.05 4.42
N PRO A 147 10.47 -13.70 4.53
CA PRO A 147 11.49 -13.67 3.48
C PRO A 147 11.15 -14.57 2.29
N ASP A 148 10.20 -15.46 2.47
CA ASP A 148 9.74 -16.42 1.47
C ASP A 148 8.64 -15.84 0.55
N THR A 149 8.12 -16.66 -0.32
CA THR A 149 7.06 -16.31 -1.27
C THR A 149 5.69 -16.86 -0.88
N ASP A 150 5.56 -17.42 0.32
CA ASP A 150 4.30 -18.02 0.78
C ASP A 150 3.16 -17.01 0.75
N GLY A 151 3.39 -15.79 1.20
CA GLY A 151 2.42 -14.72 1.14
C GLY A 151 1.25 -14.85 2.11
N TYR A 152 1.18 -15.92 2.90
CA TYR A 152 0.12 -16.16 3.89
C TYR A 152 0.61 -16.06 5.34
N ILE A 153 1.88 -15.73 5.54
CA ILE A 153 2.49 -15.70 6.88
C ILE A 153 1.67 -14.83 7.84
N GLY A 154 1.33 -15.41 8.97
CA GLY A 154 0.60 -14.76 10.04
C GLY A 154 -0.92 -14.69 9.87
N THR A 155 -1.47 -14.98 8.68
CA THR A 155 -2.92 -14.91 8.41
C THR A 155 -3.67 -16.20 8.84
N GLY A 156 -2.98 -17.28 9.12
CA GLY A 156 -3.61 -18.59 9.36
C GLY A 156 -4.22 -19.23 8.12
N GLN A 157 -4.02 -18.64 6.95
CA GLN A 157 -4.55 -19.11 5.66
C GLN A 157 -3.47 -19.74 4.80
N SER A 158 -3.88 -20.42 3.72
CA SER A 158 -2.99 -21.03 2.73
C SER A 158 -3.72 -21.24 1.41
N GLY A 159 -3.00 -21.59 0.36
CA GLY A 159 -3.58 -21.92 -0.94
C GLY A 159 -4.12 -20.68 -1.66
N PHE A 160 -5.34 -20.75 -2.17
CA PHE A 160 -5.98 -19.66 -2.92
C PHE A 160 -6.87 -18.76 -2.04
N SER A 161 -6.60 -18.68 -0.73
CA SER A 161 -7.29 -17.73 0.14
C SER A 161 -7.08 -16.30 -0.36
N ILE A 162 -8.11 -15.48 -0.21
CA ILE A 162 -8.05 -14.04 -0.55
C ILE A 162 -7.00 -13.28 0.26
N GLU A 163 -6.50 -13.87 1.34
CA GLU A 163 -5.58 -13.26 2.30
C GLU A 163 -4.11 -13.39 1.94
N ARG A 164 -3.79 -13.82 0.71
CA ARG A 164 -2.41 -13.76 0.25
C ARG A 164 -1.91 -12.31 0.24
N ARG A 165 -0.83 -12.06 0.94
CA ARG A 165 -0.22 -10.76 1.17
C ARG A 165 0.74 -10.32 0.06
N THR A 166 1.05 -11.22 -0.89
CA THR A 166 2.00 -10.97 -1.97
C THR A 166 1.30 -10.83 -3.31
N HIS A 167 1.81 -9.90 -4.13
CA HIS A 167 1.43 -9.77 -5.53
C HIS A 167 2.67 -9.84 -6.42
N THR A 168 2.51 -10.45 -7.59
CA THR A 168 3.57 -10.60 -8.59
C THR A 168 3.39 -9.53 -9.67
N LEU A 169 4.48 -8.84 -10.02
CA LEU A 169 4.53 -7.88 -11.12
C LEU A 169 4.88 -8.57 -12.44
N SER A 170 4.65 -7.88 -13.57
CA SER A 170 4.91 -8.41 -14.92
C SER A 170 6.36 -8.80 -15.18
N ASN A 171 7.30 -8.28 -14.42
CA ASN A 171 8.73 -8.61 -14.50
C ASN A 171 9.16 -9.73 -13.53
N GLY A 172 8.21 -10.36 -12.83
CA GLY A 172 8.45 -11.43 -11.87
C GLY A 172 8.80 -10.96 -10.45
N GLU A 173 8.92 -9.66 -10.22
CA GLU A 173 9.13 -9.12 -8.87
C GLU A 173 7.89 -9.33 -7.99
N ILE A 174 8.11 -9.51 -6.70
CA ILE A 174 7.05 -9.72 -5.72
C ILE A 174 7.02 -8.54 -4.75
N ILE A 175 5.85 -7.95 -4.57
CA ILE A 175 5.58 -6.90 -3.58
C ILE A 175 4.68 -7.45 -2.47
N TRP A 176 4.93 -7.03 -1.24
CA TRP A 176 4.17 -7.40 -0.06
C TRP A 176 3.23 -6.28 0.38
N ASP A 177 2.06 -6.67 0.89
CA ASP A 177 1.13 -5.81 1.62
C ASP A 177 0.73 -4.51 0.88
N LEU A 178 0.60 -4.56 -0.46
CA LEU A 178 0.01 -3.43 -1.21
C LEU A 178 -1.53 -3.37 -1.00
N SER A 179 -2.08 -4.34 -0.33
CA SER A 179 -3.48 -4.46 0.05
C SER A 179 -3.57 -5.08 1.43
N GLY A 180 -4.27 -4.43 2.35
CA GLY A 180 -4.37 -4.86 3.74
C GLY A 180 -3.10 -4.54 4.55
N ASN A 181 -3.00 -5.09 5.72
CA ASN A 181 -2.00 -4.89 6.75
C ASN A 181 -2.04 -3.46 7.31
N VAL A 182 -1.42 -2.44 6.72
CA VAL A 182 -1.64 -1.05 7.10
C VAL A 182 -2.02 -0.19 5.89
N TRP A 183 -2.84 0.84 6.10
CA TRP A 183 -3.03 1.91 5.13
C TRP A 183 -1.70 2.58 4.82
N GLU A 184 -1.54 3.05 3.59
CA GLU A 184 -0.32 3.73 3.20
C GLU A 184 -0.56 5.12 2.63
N TRP A 185 0.16 6.11 3.19
CA TRP A 185 0.20 7.44 2.63
C TRP A 185 0.85 7.44 1.24
N THR A 186 0.23 8.14 0.29
CA THR A 186 0.95 8.60 -0.92
C THR A 186 1.25 10.09 -0.81
N ASN A 187 2.15 10.61 -1.65
CA ASN A 187 2.62 12.00 -1.59
C ASN A 187 1.64 13.00 -2.25
N ASP A 188 0.41 12.59 -2.49
CA ASP A 188 -0.58 13.40 -3.19
C ASP A 188 -1.60 13.97 -2.23
N THR A 189 -2.13 15.15 -2.59
CA THR A 189 -3.22 15.80 -1.90
C THR A 189 -4.25 16.34 -2.89
N ILE A 190 -5.49 16.54 -2.41
CA ILE A 190 -6.59 17.08 -3.20
C ILE A 190 -7.43 18.04 -2.36
N MET A 191 -7.89 19.14 -2.96
CA MET A 191 -8.89 20.00 -2.33
C MET A 191 -10.27 19.35 -2.40
N GLY A 192 -11.11 19.58 -1.39
CA GLY A 192 -12.44 18.97 -1.32
C GLY A 192 -13.28 19.18 -2.58
N VAL A 193 -13.27 20.40 -3.13
CA VAL A 193 -14.00 20.76 -4.36
C VAL A 193 -13.56 19.98 -5.62
N ASN A 194 -12.39 19.36 -5.57
CA ASN A 194 -11.81 18.61 -6.68
C ASN A 194 -11.98 17.09 -6.51
N LYS A 195 -12.52 16.64 -5.38
CA LYS A 195 -12.75 15.22 -5.12
C LYS A 195 -13.88 14.67 -6.00
N PRO A 196 -13.86 13.33 -6.25
CA PRO A 196 -15.01 12.66 -6.83
C PRO A 196 -16.25 12.79 -5.96
N THR A 197 -17.43 12.64 -6.56
CA THR A 197 -18.70 12.50 -5.88
C THR A 197 -19.30 11.13 -6.18
N GLY A 198 -20.11 10.58 -5.28
CA GLY A 198 -20.79 9.31 -5.49
C GLY A 198 -20.61 8.33 -4.35
N GLY A 199 -20.91 7.06 -4.62
CA GLY A 199 -20.88 5.99 -3.64
C GLY A 199 -19.45 5.48 -3.32
N SER A 200 -19.39 4.39 -2.56
CA SER A 200 -18.13 3.76 -2.16
C SER A 200 -17.57 2.77 -3.19
N GLU A 201 -18.34 2.39 -4.20
CA GLU A 201 -17.91 1.48 -5.27
C GLU A 201 -17.38 2.25 -6.48
N PHE A 202 -16.29 1.77 -7.09
CA PHE A 202 -15.69 2.42 -8.26
C PHE A 202 -16.67 2.54 -9.44
N THR A 203 -17.52 1.54 -9.65
CA THR A 203 -18.54 1.54 -10.70
C THR A 203 -19.70 2.46 -10.41
N ALA A 204 -19.92 2.82 -9.16
CA ALA A 204 -21.01 3.71 -8.71
C ALA A 204 -20.58 5.18 -8.59
N MET A 205 -19.30 5.50 -8.84
CA MET A 205 -18.79 6.86 -8.82
C MET A 205 -19.40 7.69 -9.95
N THR A 206 -20.03 8.80 -9.62
CA THR A 206 -20.81 9.61 -10.58
C THR A 206 -20.20 10.97 -10.90
N GLY A 207 -19.26 11.44 -10.14
CA GLY A 207 -18.60 12.72 -10.40
C GLY A 207 -17.15 12.66 -9.95
N TYR A 208 -16.26 13.25 -10.74
CA TYR A 208 -14.82 13.11 -10.53
C TYR A 208 -14.15 14.41 -10.09
N GLY A 209 -14.90 15.51 -10.03
CA GLY A 209 -14.30 16.82 -9.81
C GLY A 209 -13.23 17.10 -10.86
N SER A 210 -12.04 17.53 -10.44
CA SER A 210 -10.87 17.67 -11.32
C SER A 210 -9.98 16.40 -11.33
N LEU A 211 -10.27 15.39 -10.49
CA LEU A 211 -9.50 14.15 -10.44
C LEU A 211 -9.95 13.21 -11.56
N SER A 212 -9.03 12.82 -12.44
CA SER A 212 -9.33 11.83 -13.49
C SER A 212 -9.67 10.48 -12.86
N TYR A 213 -10.78 9.88 -13.30
CA TYR A 213 -11.20 8.56 -12.83
C TYR A 213 -10.13 7.48 -13.07
N ASP A 214 -9.41 7.56 -14.19
CA ASP A 214 -8.33 6.61 -14.49
C ASP A 214 -7.17 6.67 -13.49
N LEU A 215 -6.99 7.78 -12.77
CA LEU A 215 -5.97 7.91 -11.74
C LEU A 215 -6.33 7.22 -10.41
N ILE A 216 -7.51 6.65 -10.30
CA ILE A 216 -7.96 6.07 -9.01
C ILE A 216 -8.57 4.68 -9.12
N ARG A 217 -8.95 4.20 -10.31
CA ARG A 217 -9.77 3.01 -10.51
C ARG A 217 -9.05 1.83 -11.18
N PRO A 218 -9.60 0.61 -11.09
CA PRO A 218 -9.23 -0.51 -11.95
C PRO A 218 -9.43 -0.23 -13.45
N SER A 219 -8.89 -1.08 -14.32
CA SER A 219 -9.00 -0.92 -15.78
C SER A 219 -10.41 -1.18 -16.33
N ASN A 220 -11.25 -1.86 -15.57
CA ASN A 220 -12.57 -2.29 -15.98
C ASN A 220 -13.63 -1.89 -14.95
N THR A 221 -14.87 -2.35 -15.11
CA THR A 221 -16.00 -2.13 -14.19
C THR A 221 -15.90 -2.96 -12.90
N TRP A 222 -14.74 -3.50 -12.58
CA TRP A 222 -14.49 -4.24 -11.36
C TRP A 222 -14.55 -3.35 -10.12
N ASN A 223 -15.00 -3.92 -9.02
CA ASN A 223 -15.24 -3.24 -7.75
C ASN A 223 -14.86 -4.14 -6.56
N SER A 224 -15.46 -3.91 -5.41
CA SER A 224 -15.22 -4.69 -4.20
C SER A 224 -15.56 -6.18 -4.34
N THR A 225 -16.44 -6.58 -5.25
CA THR A 225 -16.76 -8.00 -5.48
C THR A 225 -15.61 -8.76 -6.14
N GLN A 226 -14.70 -8.06 -6.81
CA GLN A 226 -13.44 -8.59 -7.32
C GLN A 226 -12.26 -8.25 -6.41
N ASN A 227 -12.50 -7.90 -5.16
CA ASN A 227 -11.50 -7.49 -4.18
C ASN A 227 -10.63 -6.30 -4.62
N MET A 228 -11.18 -5.38 -5.41
CA MET A 228 -10.48 -4.17 -5.83
C MET A 228 -10.38 -3.12 -4.73
N GLY A 229 -11.20 -3.28 -3.68
CA GLY A 229 -11.36 -2.31 -2.63
C GLY A 229 -12.46 -1.29 -2.94
N GLN A 230 -12.53 -0.26 -2.11
CA GLN A 230 -13.49 0.84 -2.19
C GLN A 230 -12.79 2.19 -2.13
N TYR A 231 -13.52 3.26 -2.40
CA TYR A 231 -13.02 4.60 -2.18
C TYR A 231 -13.93 5.38 -1.22
N PHE A 232 -13.28 6.23 -0.43
CA PHE A 232 -13.92 7.06 0.59
C PHE A 232 -13.64 8.53 0.29
N VAL A 233 -14.69 9.29 0.01
CA VAL A 233 -14.56 10.69 -0.44
C VAL A 233 -14.63 11.67 0.73
N GLY A 234 -15.53 11.44 1.67
CA GLY A 234 -15.76 12.34 2.81
C GLY A 234 -16.23 13.73 2.37
N SER A 235 -15.76 14.76 3.07
CA SER A 235 -16.13 16.14 2.77
C SER A 235 -15.63 16.59 1.41
N THR A 236 -16.50 17.23 0.64
CA THR A 236 -16.18 17.86 -0.65
C THR A 236 -15.86 19.36 -0.51
N THR A 237 -15.67 19.85 0.71
CA THR A 237 -15.25 21.22 1.00
C THR A 237 -14.01 21.24 1.87
N GLY A 238 -13.22 22.32 1.79
CA GLY A 238 -11.97 22.44 2.56
C GLY A 238 -10.81 21.60 1.98
N GLY A 239 -9.89 21.20 2.81
CA GLY A 239 -8.66 20.48 2.47
C GLY A 239 -7.41 21.31 2.72
N PRO A 240 -6.23 20.85 2.30
CA PRO A 240 -6.03 19.66 1.47
C PRO A 240 -6.32 18.34 2.20
N PHE A 241 -6.74 17.33 1.45
CA PHE A 241 -6.88 15.96 1.90
C PHE A 241 -5.79 15.11 1.25
N ALA A 242 -5.21 14.22 2.02
CA ALA A 242 -4.17 13.31 1.53
C ALA A 242 -4.77 12.02 0.96
N PHE A 243 -4.00 11.32 0.13
CA PHE A 243 -4.37 10.04 -0.44
C PHE A 243 -3.84 8.92 0.45
N LEU A 244 -4.75 8.08 0.96
CA LEU A 244 -4.45 6.81 1.61
C LEU A 244 -4.85 5.66 0.71
N ARG A 245 -4.02 4.62 0.67
CA ARG A 245 -4.18 3.47 -0.21
C ARG A 245 -4.10 2.15 0.55
N GLY A 246 -4.63 1.09 -0.07
CA GLY A 246 -4.42 -0.31 0.30
C GLY A 246 -5.45 -0.88 1.28
N GLY A 247 -5.89 -0.12 2.27
CA GLY A 247 -6.66 -0.64 3.40
C GLY A 247 -5.77 -1.25 4.48
N ASP A 248 -6.36 -1.68 5.59
CA ASP A 248 -5.65 -2.28 6.72
C ASP A 248 -6.25 -3.63 7.17
N TRP A 249 -5.79 -4.14 8.31
CA TRP A 249 -6.22 -5.42 8.91
C TRP A 249 -7.62 -5.40 9.52
N THR A 250 -8.35 -4.27 9.52
CA THR A 250 -9.65 -4.18 10.19
C THR A 250 -10.78 -4.90 9.42
N PRO A 251 -11.90 -5.25 10.09
CA PRO A 251 -12.79 -6.34 9.64
C PRO A 251 -13.72 -6.00 8.48
N ASN A 252 -13.49 -4.97 7.75
CA ASN A 252 -14.31 -4.67 6.59
C ASN A 252 -13.65 -5.24 5.34
N SER A 253 -13.97 -6.50 5.09
CA SER A 253 -13.40 -7.27 3.99
C SER A 253 -13.56 -6.65 2.59
N THR A 254 -14.38 -5.62 2.43
CA THR A 254 -14.57 -4.88 1.17
C THR A 254 -13.68 -3.64 1.07
N ASP A 255 -13.11 -3.18 2.18
CA ASP A 255 -12.37 -1.93 2.24
C ASP A 255 -10.89 -2.08 1.81
N ALA A 256 -10.30 -3.25 1.99
CA ALA A 256 -8.95 -3.53 1.51
C ALA A 256 -8.92 -3.93 0.03
N GLY A 257 -7.89 -3.51 -0.67
CA GLY A 257 -7.66 -3.81 -2.09
C GLY A 257 -6.58 -2.91 -2.66
N VAL A 258 -5.89 -3.36 -3.70
CA VAL A 258 -4.80 -2.58 -4.32
C VAL A 258 -5.27 -1.24 -4.90
N PHE A 259 -6.57 -1.09 -5.17
CA PHE A 259 -7.19 0.17 -5.65
C PHE A 259 -7.89 0.96 -4.55
N THR A 260 -7.99 0.44 -3.32
CA THR A 260 -8.61 1.17 -2.22
C THR A 260 -8.02 2.57 -2.08
N LEU A 261 -8.90 3.56 -1.90
CA LEU A 261 -8.54 4.96 -1.78
C LEU A 261 -9.38 5.64 -0.71
N ASP A 262 -8.72 6.27 0.27
CA ASP A 262 -9.35 7.15 1.24
C ASP A 262 -8.85 8.59 1.04
N LEU A 263 -9.78 9.52 0.88
CA LEU A 263 -9.56 10.95 0.73
C LEU A 263 -10.18 11.74 1.90
N THR A 264 -10.43 11.11 3.02
CA THR A 264 -11.16 11.75 4.14
C THR A 264 -10.24 12.49 5.11
N HIS A 265 -8.94 12.20 5.10
CA HIS A 265 -7.99 12.67 6.09
C HIS A 265 -7.06 13.77 5.55
N THR A 266 -6.70 14.71 6.45
CA THR A 266 -5.69 15.74 6.15
C THR A 266 -4.28 15.17 6.22
N PRO A 267 -3.26 15.83 5.61
CA PRO A 267 -1.86 15.37 5.67
C PRO A 267 -1.27 15.26 7.08
N SER A 268 -1.87 15.91 8.07
CA SER A 268 -1.44 15.89 9.48
C SER A 268 -2.09 14.78 10.30
N PHE A 269 -3.07 14.07 9.75
CA PHE A 269 -3.77 12.98 10.46
C PHE A 269 -2.81 11.81 10.72
N THR A 270 -2.99 11.16 11.87
CA THR A 270 -2.25 9.93 12.25
C THR A 270 -3.20 8.91 12.80
N TYR A 271 -2.93 7.63 12.56
CA TYR A 271 -3.68 6.53 13.13
C TYR A 271 -2.82 5.28 13.21
N SER A 272 -3.10 4.40 14.18
CA SER A 272 -2.29 3.23 14.50
C SER A 272 -2.16 2.21 13.35
N SER A 273 -3.01 2.28 12.34
CA SER A 273 -2.97 1.44 11.15
C SER A 273 -2.57 2.18 9.88
N ILE A 274 -1.97 3.35 9.97
CA ILE A 274 -1.53 4.13 8.79
C ILE A 274 -0.01 4.24 8.76
N GLY A 275 0.58 3.60 7.76
CA GLY A 275 2.01 3.56 7.47
C GLY A 275 2.35 4.18 6.09
N PHE A 276 3.43 3.71 5.48
CA PHE A 276 3.91 4.21 4.20
C PHE A 276 4.96 3.29 3.57
N ARG A 277 5.31 3.56 2.31
CA ARG A 277 6.50 3.03 1.63
C ARG A 277 7.18 4.09 0.79
N CYS A 278 8.48 3.93 0.56
CA CYS A 278 9.30 4.86 -0.22
C CYS A 278 9.63 4.31 -1.61
N VAL A 279 9.96 5.24 -2.53
CA VAL A 279 10.39 4.96 -3.90
C VAL A 279 11.70 5.66 -4.23
N LEU A 280 12.44 5.11 -5.19
CA LEU A 280 13.62 5.71 -5.83
C LEU A 280 13.35 5.85 -7.33
N ARG A 281 13.64 7.03 -7.88
CA ARG A 281 13.41 7.38 -9.28
C ARG A 281 14.69 7.51 -10.08
#